data_e3faaee7079e592c00b564cc08d3080f
#
_entry.id   e3faaee7079e592c00b564cc08d3080f
#
_cell.length_a   1.000
_cell.length_b   1.000
_cell.length_c   1.000
_cell.angle_alpha   90.00
_cell.angle_beta   90.00
_cell.angle_gamma   90.00
#
_symmetry.space_group_name_H-M   'P 1'
#
loop_
_entity.id
_entity.type
_entity.pdbx_description
1 polymer ?
#
loop_
_entity_poly.entity_id
_entity_poly.type
_entity_poly.pdbx_seq_one_letter_code
_entity_poly.pdbx_strand_id
1 'polypeptide(L)'
;RYIEKNPKDNLRKLMTWVDRIAGEGPDSFEEQRKVIWDILDHPESNMYQLIMRVIEEVDPEVVKTVFSNFFLNAAILGWPKQEKLRAEYNCNIPWAILLDPTSACNLHCTGCWAAEYGNKLNLTFDEIDSIIEQGKELGIYFYIYTGGEPLVRKNDLIALCKKHSDCIFLSFTNATLIDEAFADDMLRVKNFVPAISVEGDMAAHDGRRGKGSYEKVEKAMKLLKEKKLPFGVSCCYTSANCDSISSDEFYDWLVDKGVLFAWYFHYMPVGNDAVPQLMPTPAQREMMYDRVRYCRRTKPLFAIDFQNDGE
;
A
#
# COMPACT_ATOMS: atom_id res chain seq x y z
N ARG A 1 -17.23 -15.32 5.62
CA ARG A 1 -18.27 -15.85 6.56
C ARG A 1 -17.79 -17.04 7.41
N TYR A 2 -17.01 -18.00 6.85
CA TYR A 2 -16.52 -19.14 7.63
C TYR A 2 -15.41 -18.72 8.60
N ILE A 3 -14.45 -17.94 8.15
CA ILE A 3 -13.31 -17.45 8.97
C ILE A 3 -13.79 -16.50 10.08
N GLU A 4 -14.75 -15.63 9.82
CA GLU A 4 -15.29 -14.65 10.76
C GLU A 4 -15.91 -15.22 12.04
N LYS A 5 -16.53 -16.41 11.96
CA LYS A 5 -17.20 -17.01 13.12
C LYS A 5 -16.27 -17.55 14.20
N ASN A 6 -15.07 -17.97 13.81
CA ASN A 6 -13.97 -18.40 14.70
C ASN A 6 -12.64 -18.27 13.95
N PRO A 7 -12.09 -17.04 13.83
CA PRO A 7 -10.93 -16.76 12.99
C PRO A 7 -9.74 -17.66 13.29
N LYS A 8 -9.42 -17.86 14.56
CA LYS A 8 -8.27 -18.67 15.00
C LYS A 8 -8.30 -20.09 14.49
N ASP A 9 -9.40 -20.80 14.77
CA ASP A 9 -9.55 -22.22 14.38
C ASP A 9 -9.72 -22.36 12.86
N ASN A 10 -10.41 -21.41 12.24
CA ASN A 10 -10.72 -21.51 10.82
C ASN A 10 -9.54 -21.17 9.93
N LEU A 11 -8.63 -20.28 10.34
CA LEU A 11 -7.35 -20.07 9.65
C LEU A 11 -6.47 -21.34 9.70
N ARG A 12 -6.37 -22.00 10.87
CA ARG A 12 -5.63 -23.27 10.98
C ARG A 12 -6.23 -24.37 10.11
N LYS A 13 -7.55 -24.50 10.09
CA LYS A 13 -8.24 -25.47 9.21
C LYS A 13 -8.01 -25.17 7.74
N LEU A 14 -8.04 -23.87 7.36
CA LEU A 14 -7.73 -23.44 5.99
C LEU A 14 -6.30 -23.82 5.62
N MET A 15 -5.33 -23.53 6.49
CA MET A 15 -3.92 -23.87 6.24
C MET A 15 -3.69 -25.39 6.16
N THR A 16 -4.33 -26.17 7.04
CA THR A 16 -4.31 -27.66 6.95
C THR A 16 -4.86 -28.15 5.61
N TRP A 17 -5.90 -27.51 5.10
CA TRP A 17 -6.46 -27.84 3.77
C TRP A 17 -5.51 -27.44 2.63
N VAL A 18 -4.87 -26.25 2.72
CA VAL A 18 -3.84 -25.81 1.77
C VAL A 18 -2.67 -26.79 1.73
N ASP A 19 -2.15 -27.24 2.89
CA ASP A 19 -1.06 -28.21 2.97
C ASP A 19 -1.41 -29.54 2.28
N ARG A 20 -2.65 -29.99 2.46
CA ARG A 20 -3.13 -31.24 1.84
C ARG A 20 -3.20 -31.16 0.30
N ILE A 21 -3.49 -29.96 -0.24
CA ILE A 21 -3.63 -29.76 -1.71
C ILE A 21 -2.29 -29.41 -2.33
N ALA A 22 -1.49 -28.57 -1.69
CA ALA A 22 -0.25 -28.08 -2.25
C ALA A 22 0.81 -29.17 -2.45
N GLY A 23 0.77 -30.25 -1.67
CA GLY A 23 1.75 -31.36 -1.77
C GLY A 23 3.15 -30.93 -1.35
N GLU A 24 4.15 -31.67 -1.87
CA GLU A 24 5.59 -31.41 -1.67
C GLU A 24 6.23 -31.07 -3.01
N GLY A 25 7.21 -30.16 -3.04
CA GLY A 25 7.98 -29.80 -4.21
C GLY A 25 8.20 -28.30 -4.42
N PRO A 26 8.96 -27.91 -5.45
CA PRO A 26 9.31 -26.50 -5.70
C PRO A 26 8.10 -25.56 -5.86
N ASP A 27 7.03 -26.07 -6.45
CA ASP A 27 5.79 -25.31 -6.71
C ASP A 27 4.80 -25.32 -5.53
N SER A 28 5.16 -25.96 -4.41
CA SER A 28 4.29 -26.14 -3.24
C SER A 28 4.26 -24.94 -2.30
N PHE A 29 5.08 -23.93 -2.52
CA PHE A 29 5.25 -22.77 -1.61
C PHE A 29 5.54 -23.20 -0.16
N GLU A 30 6.34 -24.27 0.03
CA GLU A 30 6.58 -24.88 1.34
C GLU A 30 7.16 -23.90 2.35
N GLU A 31 8.15 -23.09 1.95
CA GLU A 31 8.75 -22.09 2.83
C GLU A 31 7.73 -21.01 3.27
N GLN A 32 6.91 -20.53 2.34
CA GLN A 32 5.87 -19.56 2.66
C GLN A 32 4.80 -20.15 3.59
N ARG A 33 4.42 -21.41 3.39
CA ARG A 33 3.49 -22.12 4.27
C ARG A 33 4.07 -22.30 5.68
N LYS A 34 5.36 -22.61 5.82
CA LYS A 34 6.06 -22.67 7.11
C LYS A 34 6.01 -21.34 7.85
N VAL A 35 6.25 -20.24 7.15
CA VAL A 35 6.14 -18.89 7.73
C VAL A 35 4.73 -18.61 8.23
N ILE A 36 3.70 -18.97 7.45
CA ILE A 36 2.30 -18.79 7.88
C ILE A 36 2.00 -19.64 9.12
N TRP A 37 2.45 -20.89 9.17
CA TRP A 37 2.29 -21.74 10.35
C TRP A 37 3.00 -21.18 11.56
N ASP A 38 4.24 -20.70 11.41
CA ASP A 38 4.98 -20.04 12.49
C ASP A 38 4.19 -18.84 13.05
N ILE A 39 3.62 -18.00 12.18
CA ILE A 39 2.76 -16.88 12.62
C ILE A 39 1.52 -17.39 13.37
N LEU A 40 0.86 -18.44 12.89
CA LEU A 40 -0.35 -19.00 13.53
C LEU A 40 -0.05 -19.70 14.87
N ASP A 41 1.17 -20.17 15.06
CA ASP A 41 1.62 -20.82 16.31
C ASP A 41 2.03 -19.81 17.39
N HIS A 42 2.22 -18.52 17.00
CA HIS A 42 2.62 -17.44 17.90
C HIS A 42 1.55 -16.33 17.95
N PRO A 43 0.41 -16.55 18.64
CA PRO A 43 -0.68 -15.57 18.71
C PRO A 43 -0.29 -14.25 19.37
N GLU A 44 0.77 -14.22 20.15
CA GLU A 44 1.35 -13.03 20.78
C GLU A 44 2.15 -12.18 19.80
N SER A 45 2.51 -12.71 18.62
CA SER A 45 3.30 -11.99 17.64
C SER A 45 2.51 -10.85 17.00
N ASN A 46 3.21 -9.75 16.71
CA ASN A 46 2.61 -8.60 16.04
C ASN A 46 2.07 -8.93 14.64
N MET A 47 2.68 -9.88 13.93
CA MET A 47 2.18 -10.31 12.62
C MET A 47 0.86 -11.08 12.74
N TYR A 48 0.73 -11.95 13.76
CA TYR A 48 -0.56 -12.59 14.06
C TYR A 48 -1.63 -11.54 14.39
N GLN A 49 -1.29 -10.56 15.24
CA GLN A 49 -2.22 -9.48 15.60
C GLN A 49 -2.61 -8.67 14.37
N LEU A 50 -1.69 -8.39 13.44
CA LEU A 50 -2.02 -7.73 12.18
C LEU A 50 -3.00 -8.54 11.33
N ILE A 51 -2.80 -9.86 11.19
CA ILE A 51 -3.74 -10.73 10.47
C ILE A 51 -5.12 -10.68 11.11
N MET A 52 -5.19 -10.72 12.45
CA MET A 52 -6.47 -10.63 13.16
C MET A 52 -7.15 -9.29 12.94
N ARG A 53 -6.39 -8.18 12.95
CA ARG A 53 -6.92 -6.85 12.62
C ARG A 53 -7.51 -6.80 11.20
N VAL A 54 -6.82 -7.36 10.21
CA VAL A 54 -7.35 -7.43 8.84
C VAL A 54 -8.69 -8.17 8.80
N ILE A 55 -8.82 -9.27 9.53
CA ILE A 55 -10.06 -10.07 9.56
C ILE A 55 -11.20 -9.38 10.30
N GLU A 56 -10.91 -8.64 11.36
CA GLU A 56 -11.92 -8.02 12.25
C GLU A 56 -12.30 -6.61 11.81
N GLU A 57 -11.32 -5.85 11.31
CA GLU A 57 -11.48 -4.43 11.00
C GLU A 57 -11.87 -4.17 9.52
N VAL A 58 -11.62 -5.10 8.59
CA VAL A 58 -11.88 -4.92 7.15
C VAL A 58 -13.12 -5.70 6.71
N ASP A 59 -13.86 -5.16 5.74
CA ASP A 59 -15.00 -5.84 5.12
C ASP A 59 -14.58 -7.19 4.52
N PRO A 60 -15.26 -8.30 4.83
CA PRO A 60 -14.85 -9.64 4.43
C PRO A 60 -14.79 -9.86 2.91
N GLU A 61 -15.67 -9.21 2.14
CA GLU A 61 -15.65 -9.32 0.69
C GLU A 61 -14.50 -8.51 0.08
N VAL A 62 -14.10 -7.42 0.74
CA VAL A 62 -12.89 -6.67 0.38
C VAL A 62 -11.65 -7.49 0.70
N VAL A 63 -11.55 -8.08 1.90
CA VAL A 63 -10.44 -9.00 2.27
C VAL A 63 -10.31 -10.12 1.25
N LYS A 64 -11.41 -10.77 0.90
CA LYS A 64 -11.42 -11.85 -0.08
C LYS A 64 -10.93 -11.38 -1.46
N THR A 65 -11.39 -10.23 -1.94
CA THR A 65 -11.00 -9.70 -3.25
C THR A 65 -9.52 -9.31 -3.26
N VAL A 66 -9.06 -8.55 -2.26
CA VAL A 66 -7.65 -8.16 -2.13
C VAL A 66 -6.75 -9.40 -2.03
N PHE A 67 -7.12 -10.37 -1.20
CA PHE A 67 -6.36 -11.61 -1.07
C PHE A 67 -6.31 -12.37 -2.41
N SER A 68 -7.44 -12.53 -3.09
CA SER A 68 -7.47 -13.25 -4.37
C SER A 68 -6.63 -12.54 -5.44
N ASN A 69 -6.73 -11.22 -5.55
CA ASN A 69 -6.04 -10.48 -6.59
C ASN A 69 -4.54 -10.35 -6.32
N PHE A 70 -4.16 -10.10 -5.07
CA PHE A 70 -2.75 -9.93 -4.70
C PHE A 70 -2.02 -11.30 -4.58
N PHE A 71 -2.57 -12.24 -3.82
CA PHE A 71 -1.88 -13.51 -3.59
C PHE A 71 -2.14 -14.53 -4.71
N LEU A 72 -3.40 -14.76 -5.11
CA LEU A 72 -3.67 -15.77 -6.13
C LEU A 72 -3.29 -15.27 -7.53
N ASN A 73 -3.79 -14.10 -7.95
CA ASN A 73 -3.56 -13.65 -9.32
C ASN A 73 -2.12 -13.11 -9.50
N ALA A 74 -1.66 -12.18 -8.64
CA ALA A 74 -0.34 -11.58 -8.84
C ALA A 74 0.81 -12.53 -8.44
N ALA A 75 0.74 -13.20 -7.27
CA ALA A 75 1.84 -14.03 -6.80
C ALA A 75 1.77 -15.47 -7.38
N ILE A 76 0.65 -16.20 -7.21
CA ILE A 76 0.61 -17.63 -7.54
C ILE A 76 0.47 -17.87 -9.05
N LEU A 77 -0.39 -17.12 -9.73
CA LEU A 77 -0.63 -17.29 -11.18
C LEU A 77 0.27 -16.40 -12.02
N GLY A 78 0.51 -15.16 -11.60
CA GLY A 78 1.28 -14.18 -12.33
C GLY A 78 2.77 -14.48 -12.33
N TRP A 79 3.35 -14.78 -11.20
CA TRP A 79 4.79 -14.99 -11.06
C TRP A 79 5.35 -16.09 -11.98
N PRO A 80 4.80 -17.32 -12.05
CA PRO A 80 5.30 -18.34 -12.99
C PRO A 80 5.18 -17.92 -14.45
N LYS A 81 4.13 -17.17 -14.81
CA LYS A 81 3.98 -16.60 -16.15
C LYS A 81 5.07 -15.59 -16.47
N GLN A 82 5.37 -14.69 -15.52
CA GLN A 82 6.45 -13.70 -15.64
C GLN A 82 7.81 -14.39 -15.80
N GLU A 83 8.12 -15.43 -15.00
CA GLU A 83 9.37 -16.19 -15.10
C GLU A 83 9.54 -16.84 -16.50
N LYS A 84 8.48 -17.45 -17.01
CA LYS A 84 8.48 -18.01 -18.36
C LYS A 84 8.77 -16.94 -19.43
N LEU A 85 8.08 -15.79 -19.33
CA LEU A 85 8.23 -14.70 -20.31
C LEU A 85 9.59 -13.99 -20.17
N ARG A 86 10.16 -13.90 -18.96
CA ARG A 86 11.55 -13.43 -18.76
C ARG A 86 12.55 -14.24 -19.56
N ALA A 87 12.41 -15.57 -19.52
CA ALA A 87 13.28 -16.47 -20.29
C ALA A 87 13.03 -16.34 -21.80
N GLU A 88 11.77 -16.24 -22.22
CA GLU A 88 11.37 -16.13 -23.63
C GLU A 88 11.85 -14.83 -24.27
N TYR A 89 11.64 -13.70 -23.59
CA TYR A 89 11.98 -12.36 -24.12
C TYR A 89 13.39 -11.90 -23.74
N ASN A 90 14.10 -12.67 -22.93
CA ASN A 90 15.43 -12.32 -22.41
C ASN A 90 15.46 -10.91 -21.77
N CYS A 91 14.43 -10.58 -21.01
CA CYS A 91 14.31 -9.30 -20.31
C CYS A 91 13.57 -9.47 -18.98
N ASN A 92 13.71 -8.50 -18.09
CA ASN A 92 12.96 -8.50 -16.84
C ASN A 92 11.48 -8.16 -17.08
N ILE A 93 10.57 -8.97 -16.55
CA ILE A 93 9.14 -8.67 -16.49
C ILE A 93 8.83 -8.19 -15.07
N PRO A 94 8.33 -6.96 -14.88
CA PRO A 94 8.01 -6.44 -13.55
C PRO A 94 6.80 -7.17 -12.94
N TRP A 95 6.78 -7.29 -11.62
CA TRP A 95 5.62 -7.87 -10.91
C TRP A 95 4.52 -6.84 -10.62
N ALA A 96 4.86 -5.55 -10.71
CA ALA A 96 3.94 -4.43 -10.54
C ALA A 96 4.28 -3.31 -11.54
N ILE A 97 3.27 -2.54 -11.96
CA ILE A 97 3.43 -1.35 -12.80
C ILE A 97 2.99 -0.13 -12.00
N LEU A 98 3.89 0.88 -11.93
CA LEU A 98 3.59 2.17 -11.35
C LEU A 98 3.20 3.14 -12.47
N LEU A 99 2.08 3.83 -12.30
CA LEU A 99 1.48 4.75 -13.28
C LEU A 99 1.20 6.10 -12.66
N ASP A 100 1.43 7.16 -13.44
CA ASP A 100 1.02 8.52 -13.14
C ASP A 100 -0.21 8.88 -14.00
N PRO A 101 -1.45 8.65 -13.53
CA PRO A 101 -2.66 8.93 -14.31
C PRO A 101 -2.77 10.41 -14.70
N THR A 102 -2.22 11.29 -13.86
CA THR A 102 -2.22 12.74 -14.05
C THR A 102 -1.06 13.40 -13.31
N SER A 103 -0.53 14.47 -13.88
CA SER A 103 0.38 15.38 -13.17
C SER A 103 -0.36 16.44 -12.34
N ALA A 104 -1.69 16.56 -12.49
CA ALA A 104 -2.48 17.53 -11.74
C ALA A 104 -2.55 17.15 -10.25
N CYS A 105 -2.35 18.13 -9.38
CA CYS A 105 -2.48 17.98 -7.94
C CYS A 105 -3.25 19.16 -7.34
N ASN A 106 -4.02 18.90 -6.31
CA ASN A 106 -4.77 19.92 -5.56
C ASN A 106 -4.01 20.45 -4.34
N LEU A 107 -2.75 20.03 -4.13
CA LEU A 107 -1.82 20.54 -3.12
C LEU A 107 -0.52 21.04 -3.76
N HIS A 108 0.25 21.84 -3.00
CA HIS A 108 1.59 22.32 -3.34
C HIS A 108 2.54 22.03 -2.17
N CYS A 109 2.93 20.78 -2.02
CA CYS A 109 3.77 20.35 -0.91
C CYS A 109 5.21 20.83 -1.08
N THR A 110 5.84 21.29 0.00
CA THR A 110 7.24 21.72 0.00
C THR A 110 8.15 20.56 -0.42
N GLY A 111 8.97 20.80 -1.45
CA GLY A 111 9.90 19.80 -1.99
C GLY A 111 9.20 18.61 -2.68
N CYS A 112 8.03 18.81 -3.27
CA CYS A 112 7.35 17.79 -4.04
C CYS A 112 8.06 17.54 -5.37
N TRP A 113 8.51 16.32 -5.61
CA TRP A 113 9.16 15.95 -6.88
C TRP A 113 8.23 16.06 -8.11
N ALA A 114 6.92 15.84 -7.91
CA ALA A 114 5.94 15.90 -8.97
C ALA A 114 5.50 17.34 -9.34
N ALA A 115 5.88 18.35 -8.55
CA ALA A 115 5.53 19.75 -8.82
C ALA A 115 6.12 20.28 -10.14
N GLU A 116 7.22 19.68 -10.60
CA GLU A 116 7.89 20.03 -11.84
C GLU A 116 7.05 19.80 -13.10
N TYR A 117 6.16 18.80 -13.09
CA TYR A 117 5.42 18.39 -14.26
C TYR A 117 4.20 19.27 -14.56
N GLY A 118 3.84 20.19 -13.67
CA GLY A 118 2.64 21.03 -13.81
C GLY A 118 1.35 20.19 -13.81
N ASN A 119 0.28 20.76 -14.37
CA ASN A 119 -1.06 20.14 -14.29
C ASN A 119 -1.60 19.64 -15.64
N LYS A 120 -0.74 19.47 -16.66
CA LYS A 120 -1.18 19.24 -18.04
C LYS A 120 -0.92 17.85 -18.60
N LEU A 121 -0.08 17.06 -17.93
CA LEU A 121 0.26 15.72 -18.39
C LEU A 121 -0.77 14.74 -17.83
N ASN A 122 -1.47 14.06 -18.73
CA ASN A 122 -2.49 13.08 -18.37
C ASN A 122 -2.42 11.90 -19.34
N LEU A 123 -2.49 10.70 -18.81
CA LEU A 123 -2.85 9.52 -19.58
C LEU A 123 -4.37 9.53 -19.81
N THR A 124 -4.82 9.19 -20.99
CA THR A 124 -6.26 8.95 -21.23
C THR A 124 -6.73 7.70 -20.52
N PHE A 125 -8.04 7.55 -20.36
CA PHE A 125 -8.62 6.32 -19.84
C PHE A 125 -8.19 5.09 -20.67
N ASP A 126 -8.26 5.19 -21.99
CA ASP A 126 -7.95 4.09 -22.91
C ASP A 126 -6.46 3.73 -22.88
N GLU A 127 -5.56 4.71 -22.68
CA GLU A 127 -4.13 4.42 -22.50
C GLU A 127 -3.86 3.62 -21.22
N ILE A 128 -4.46 4.04 -20.08
CA ILE A 128 -4.31 3.29 -18.81
C ILE A 128 -4.92 1.90 -18.94
N ASP A 129 -6.10 1.79 -19.53
CA ASP A 129 -6.77 0.54 -19.80
C ASP A 129 -5.91 -0.41 -20.65
N SER A 130 -5.33 0.10 -21.73
CA SER A 130 -4.43 -0.65 -22.60
C SER A 130 -3.15 -1.13 -21.87
N ILE A 131 -2.57 -0.28 -21.01
CA ILE A 131 -1.41 -0.67 -20.18
C ILE A 131 -1.79 -1.83 -19.24
N ILE A 132 -2.97 -1.79 -18.63
CA ILE A 132 -3.43 -2.85 -17.73
C ILE A 132 -3.68 -4.16 -18.51
N GLU A 133 -4.34 -4.10 -19.68
CA GLU A 133 -4.58 -5.29 -20.50
C GLU A 133 -3.25 -5.94 -20.94
N GLN A 134 -2.31 -5.16 -21.47
CA GLN A 134 -0.98 -5.66 -21.84
C GLN A 134 -0.20 -6.19 -20.61
N GLY A 135 -0.31 -5.53 -19.46
CA GLY A 135 0.28 -6.01 -18.21
C GLY A 135 -0.27 -7.39 -17.81
N LYS A 136 -1.56 -7.63 -17.94
CA LYS A 136 -2.18 -8.94 -17.68
C LYS A 136 -1.67 -10.02 -18.65
N GLU A 137 -1.43 -9.66 -19.91
CA GLU A 137 -0.79 -10.57 -20.87
C GLU A 137 0.62 -10.99 -20.44
N LEU A 138 1.31 -10.13 -19.68
CA LEU A 138 2.60 -10.42 -19.07
C LEU A 138 2.52 -11.10 -17.69
N GLY A 139 1.32 -11.30 -17.14
CA GLY A 139 1.12 -11.87 -15.80
C GLY A 139 1.17 -10.83 -14.67
N ILE A 140 1.00 -9.54 -14.99
CA ILE A 140 1.02 -8.45 -14.00
C ILE A 140 -0.41 -8.13 -13.59
N TYR A 141 -0.70 -8.25 -12.29
CA TYR A 141 -2.02 -7.99 -11.69
C TYR A 141 -1.98 -6.96 -10.57
N PHE A 142 -0.82 -6.34 -10.33
CA PHE A 142 -0.66 -5.29 -9.33
C PHE A 142 -0.24 -3.98 -9.99
N TYR A 143 -1.05 -2.93 -9.76
CA TYR A 143 -0.86 -1.59 -10.31
C TYR A 143 -0.81 -0.57 -9.19
N ILE A 144 0.09 0.40 -9.32
CA ILE A 144 0.29 1.46 -8.32
C ILE A 144 0.06 2.81 -9.00
N TYR A 145 -0.91 3.57 -8.51
CA TYR A 145 -1.16 4.93 -8.98
C TYR A 145 -0.40 5.95 -8.12
N THR A 146 0.29 6.86 -8.79
CA THR A 146 1.02 7.99 -8.21
C THR A 146 0.94 9.20 -9.13
N GLY A 147 1.93 10.10 -9.15
CA GLY A 147 1.95 11.30 -10.01
C GLY A 147 1.71 12.58 -9.25
N GLY A 148 0.75 13.39 -9.70
CA GLY A 148 0.21 14.52 -8.95
C GLY A 148 -0.66 14.01 -7.79
N GLU A 149 -1.98 14.21 -7.87
CA GLU A 149 -2.95 13.54 -7.00
C GLU A 149 -3.84 12.63 -7.85
N PRO A 150 -3.70 11.31 -7.76
CA PRO A 150 -4.48 10.37 -8.58
C PRO A 150 -5.99 10.55 -8.42
N LEU A 151 -6.46 10.89 -7.22
CA LEU A 151 -7.89 11.04 -6.94
C LEU A 151 -8.54 12.29 -7.59
N VAL A 152 -7.77 13.16 -8.22
CA VAL A 152 -8.32 14.16 -9.17
C VAL A 152 -9.11 13.44 -10.28
N ARG A 153 -8.71 12.21 -10.61
CA ARG A 153 -9.35 11.34 -11.61
C ARG A 153 -10.07 10.14 -10.99
N LYS A 154 -10.57 10.28 -9.76
CA LYS A 154 -11.17 9.16 -8.99
C LYS A 154 -12.25 8.38 -9.76
N ASN A 155 -13.03 9.04 -10.60
CA ASN A 155 -14.08 8.38 -11.40
C ASN A 155 -13.49 7.41 -12.43
N ASP A 156 -12.42 7.82 -13.13
CA ASP A 156 -11.72 6.97 -14.10
C ASP A 156 -11.05 5.79 -13.38
N LEU A 157 -10.41 6.04 -12.24
CA LEU A 157 -9.74 4.99 -11.47
C LEU A 157 -10.73 3.94 -10.98
N ILE A 158 -11.90 4.34 -10.48
CA ILE A 158 -12.96 3.41 -10.09
C ILE A 158 -13.51 2.63 -11.29
N ALA A 159 -13.67 3.27 -12.45
CA ALA A 159 -14.10 2.59 -13.67
C ALA A 159 -13.07 1.54 -14.12
N LEU A 160 -11.77 1.84 -14.04
CA LEU A 160 -10.69 0.88 -14.30
C LEU A 160 -10.68 -0.27 -13.29
N CYS A 161 -10.82 0.01 -11.99
CA CYS A 161 -10.96 -1.02 -10.95
C CYS A 161 -12.12 -1.97 -11.21
N LYS A 162 -13.26 -1.44 -11.65
CA LYS A 162 -14.44 -2.22 -12.01
C LYS A 162 -14.20 -3.09 -13.25
N LYS A 163 -13.54 -2.54 -14.28
CA LYS A 163 -13.22 -3.24 -15.52
C LYS A 163 -12.21 -4.37 -15.28
N HIS A 164 -11.16 -4.08 -14.49
CA HIS A 164 -10.10 -5.03 -14.15
C HIS A 164 -10.27 -5.57 -12.73
N SER A 165 -11.40 -6.22 -12.48
CA SER A 165 -11.77 -6.74 -11.15
C SER A 165 -10.85 -7.87 -10.66
N ASP A 166 -10.03 -8.43 -11.53
CA ASP A 166 -9.00 -9.44 -11.28
C ASP A 166 -7.62 -8.85 -10.89
N CYS A 167 -7.48 -7.52 -10.96
CA CYS A 167 -6.27 -6.79 -10.55
C CYS A 167 -6.44 -6.16 -9.17
N ILE A 168 -5.31 -5.83 -8.52
CA ILE A 168 -5.24 -5.01 -7.31
C ILE A 168 -4.63 -3.66 -7.65
N PHE A 169 -5.22 -2.58 -7.13
CA PHE A 169 -4.79 -1.21 -7.34
C PHE A 169 -4.45 -0.56 -6.00
N LEU A 170 -3.19 -0.14 -5.85
CA LEU A 170 -2.75 0.69 -4.74
C LEU A 170 -2.62 2.13 -5.25
N SER A 171 -3.03 3.12 -4.47
CA SER A 171 -2.88 4.52 -4.85
C SER A 171 -2.21 5.33 -3.75
N PHE A 172 -1.07 5.93 -4.05
CA PHE A 172 -0.54 7.00 -3.22
C PHE A 172 -1.41 8.23 -3.37
N THR A 173 -1.92 8.76 -2.26
CA THR A 173 -2.85 9.89 -2.28
C THR A 173 -2.65 10.79 -1.07
N ASN A 174 -2.90 12.09 -1.26
CA ASN A 174 -2.99 13.03 -0.16
C ASN A 174 -4.32 12.92 0.62
N ALA A 175 -5.21 12.03 0.20
CA ALA A 175 -6.49 11.67 0.79
C ALA A 175 -7.53 12.82 0.92
N THR A 176 -7.22 14.06 0.52
CA THR A 176 -8.13 15.20 0.68
C THR A 176 -9.38 15.10 -0.19
N LEU A 177 -9.41 14.20 -1.16
CA LEU A 177 -10.52 13.94 -2.08
C LEU A 177 -11.29 12.65 -1.76
N ILE A 178 -10.96 11.98 -0.64
CA ILE A 178 -11.71 10.82 -0.14
C ILE A 178 -12.97 11.35 0.57
N ASP A 179 -14.12 11.12 -0.03
CA ASP A 179 -15.44 11.44 0.49
C ASP A 179 -16.30 10.17 0.62
N GLU A 180 -17.50 10.31 1.18
CA GLU A 180 -18.46 9.21 1.36
C GLU A 180 -18.75 8.46 0.05
N ALA A 181 -18.98 9.21 -1.04
CA ALA A 181 -19.30 8.62 -2.34
C ALA A 181 -18.14 7.77 -2.86
N PHE A 182 -16.90 8.27 -2.73
CA PHE A 182 -15.72 7.52 -3.15
C PHE A 182 -15.46 6.30 -2.27
N ALA A 183 -15.67 6.40 -0.96
CA ALA A 183 -15.58 5.25 -0.05
C ALA A 183 -16.62 4.17 -0.38
N ASP A 184 -17.85 4.55 -0.76
CA ASP A 184 -18.86 3.60 -1.24
C ASP A 184 -18.48 2.97 -2.59
N ASP A 185 -17.83 3.72 -3.47
CA ASP A 185 -17.26 3.20 -4.71
C ASP A 185 -16.16 2.16 -4.43
N MET A 186 -15.27 2.44 -3.49
CA MET A 186 -14.23 1.48 -3.06
C MET A 186 -14.83 0.17 -2.54
N LEU A 187 -15.90 0.24 -1.72
CA LEU A 187 -16.63 -0.94 -1.25
C LEU A 187 -17.26 -1.74 -2.39
N ARG A 188 -17.69 -1.07 -3.46
CA ARG A 188 -18.27 -1.75 -4.63
C ARG A 188 -17.23 -2.46 -5.47
N VAL A 189 -16.06 -1.83 -5.74
CA VAL A 189 -15.01 -2.42 -6.58
C VAL A 189 -14.12 -3.38 -5.80
N LYS A 190 -13.86 -3.15 -4.50
CA LYS A 190 -13.16 -4.02 -3.53
C LYS A 190 -11.66 -4.26 -3.79
N ASN A 191 -11.13 -3.73 -4.88
CA ASN A 191 -9.76 -3.95 -5.33
C ASN A 191 -8.91 -2.66 -5.37
N PHE A 192 -9.39 -1.58 -4.74
CA PHE A 192 -8.66 -0.32 -4.59
C PHE A 192 -8.22 -0.12 -3.15
N VAL A 193 -6.93 0.14 -2.91
CA VAL A 193 -6.34 0.32 -1.58
C VAL A 193 -5.52 1.62 -1.56
N PRO A 194 -5.91 2.64 -0.77
CA PRO A 194 -5.12 3.87 -0.67
C PRO A 194 -3.95 3.72 0.29
N ALA A 195 -2.80 4.31 -0.08
CA ALA A 195 -1.67 4.60 0.77
C ALA A 195 -1.65 6.12 1.03
N ILE A 196 -2.15 6.53 2.18
CA ILE A 196 -2.38 7.92 2.53
C ILE A 196 -1.07 8.59 2.91
N SER A 197 -0.77 9.72 2.28
CA SER A 197 0.43 10.48 2.59
C SER A 197 0.33 11.15 3.96
N VAL A 198 1.26 10.84 4.87
CA VAL A 198 1.38 11.41 6.22
C VAL A 198 2.83 11.75 6.53
N GLU A 199 3.07 12.90 7.18
CA GLU A 199 4.42 13.41 7.45
C GLU A 199 4.78 13.41 8.96
N GLY A 200 4.04 12.69 9.80
CA GLY A 200 4.18 12.70 11.25
C GLY A 200 3.01 13.37 11.95
N ASP A 201 3.28 14.15 13.00
CA ASP A 201 2.25 14.92 13.70
C ASP A 201 1.65 16.06 12.85
N MET A 202 0.64 16.75 13.39
CA MET A 202 -0.04 17.85 12.69
C MET A 202 0.94 18.96 12.26
N ALA A 203 1.92 19.31 13.11
CA ALA A 203 2.85 20.39 12.80
C ALA A 203 3.77 20.02 11.63
N ALA A 204 4.32 18.81 11.64
CA ALA A 204 5.15 18.28 10.55
C ALA A 204 4.35 18.12 9.26
N HIS A 205 3.14 17.57 9.35
CA HIS A 205 2.29 17.35 8.19
C HIS A 205 1.85 18.66 7.53
N ASP A 206 1.24 19.57 8.30
CA ASP A 206 0.74 20.84 7.79
C ASP A 206 1.89 21.75 7.33
N GLY A 207 3.05 21.66 7.99
CA GLY A 207 4.25 22.41 7.60
C GLY A 207 4.76 22.05 6.21
N ARG A 208 4.61 20.79 5.76
CA ARG A 208 5.03 20.35 4.45
C ARG A 208 3.92 20.39 3.41
N ARG A 209 2.69 20.01 3.79
CA ARG A 209 1.56 19.78 2.85
C ARG A 209 0.54 20.91 2.82
N GLY A 210 0.69 21.88 3.70
CA GLY A 210 -0.20 23.03 3.82
C GLY A 210 -1.19 22.90 4.97
N LYS A 211 -1.48 24.04 5.59
CA LYS A 211 -2.33 24.15 6.77
C LYS A 211 -3.72 23.54 6.56
N GLY A 212 -4.14 22.70 7.50
CA GLY A 212 -5.44 22.03 7.52
C GLY A 212 -5.47 20.75 6.64
N SER A 213 -4.36 20.33 6.07
CA SER A 213 -4.26 19.06 5.33
C SER A 213 -4.30 17.86 6.29
N TYR A 214 -3.72 17.98 7.49
CA TYR A 214 -3.75 16.94 8.51
C TYR A 214 -5.16 16.57 8.95
N GLU A 215 -6.01 17.56 9.23
CA GLU A 215 -7.41 17.32 9.60
C GLU A 215 -8.20 16.58 8.50
N LYS A 216 -7.91 16.88 7.23
CA LYS A 216 -8.54 16.18 6.11
C LYS A 216 -8.09 14.72 6.03
N VAL A 217 -6.82 14.46 6.27
CA VAL A 217 -6.27 13.09 6.34
C VAL A 217 -6.91 12.31 7.50
N GLU A 218 -6.99 12.87 8.70
CA GLU A 218 -7.65 12.22 9.83
C GLU A 218 -9.12 11.91 9.54
N LYS A 219 -9.83 12.84 8.90
CA LYS A 219 -11.23 12.64 8.48
C LYS A 219 -11.36 11.49 7.46
N ALA A 220 -10.46 11.42 6.49
CA ALA A 220 -10.43 10.34 5.51
C ALA A 220 -10.14 8.99 6.16
N MET A 221 -9.14 8.90 7.03
CA MET A 221 -8.82 7.67 7.78
C MET A 221 -10.00 7.19 8.62
N LYS A 222 -10.66 8.12 9.35
CA LYS A 222 -11.85 7.82 10.14
C LYS A 222 -12.96 7.23 9.27
N LEU A 223 -13.26 7.86 8.14
CA LEU A 223 -14.27 7.39 7.18
C LEU A 223 -13.94 5.98 6.65
N LEU A 224 -12.69 5.75 6.23
CA LEU A 224 -12.27 4.44 5.73
C LEU A 224 -12.39 3.35 6.81
N LYS A 225 -11.99 3.65 8.05
CA LYS A 225 -12.13 2.73 9.18
C LYS A 225 -13.59 2.42 9.49
N GLU A 226 -14.48 3.42 9.52
CA GLU A 226 -15.92 3.25 9.74
C GLU A 226 -16.58 2.41 8.65
N LYS A 227 -16.12 2.55 7.40
CA LYS A 227 -16.57 1.75 6.24
C LYS A 227 -15.88 0.39 6.13
N LYS A 228 -14.99 0.04 7.06
CA LYS A 228 -14.21 -1.19 7.04
C LYS A 228 -13.41 -1.38 5.75
N LEU A 229 -12.83 -0.32 5.23
CA LEU A 229 -11.97 -0.33 4.06
C LEU A 229 -10.49 -0.44 4.47
N PRO A 230 -9.68 -1.27 3.78
CA PRO A 230 -8.25 -1.36 4.05
C PRO A 230 -7.54 -0.11 3.54
N PHE A 231 -6.58 0.39 4.31
CA PHE A 231 -5.69 1.46 3.88
C PHE A 231 -4.35 1.38 4.60
N GLY A 232 -3.36 1.97 3.98
CA GLY A 232 -2.04 2.19 4.54
C GLY A 232 -1.65 3.65 4.52
N VAL A 233 -0.40 3.91 4.87
CA VAL A 233 0.19 5.24 4.76
C VAL A 233 1.46 5.23 3.93
N SER A 234 1.78 6.39 3.35
CA SER A 234 3.04 6.70 2.70
C SER A 234 3.69 7.86 3.46
N CYS A 235 4.85 7.61 4.01
CA CYS A 235 5.55 8.51 4.89
C CYS A 235 6.88 8.94 4.26
N CYS A 236 7.03 10.21 3.89
CA CYS A 236 8.30 10.75 3.40
C CYS A 236 9.07 11.36 4.57
N TYR A 237 10.11 10.66 5.06
CA TYR A 237 10.95 11.21 6.11
C TYR A 237 12.01 12.19 5.58
N THR A 238 12.11 13.30 6.27
CA THR A 238 12.97 14.44 5.98
C THR A 238 13.84 14.76 7.19
N SER A 239 14.84 15.62 7.03
CA SER A 239 15.63 16.13 8.17
C SER A 239 14.78 16.80 9.25
N ALA A 240 13.57 17.29 8.90
CA ALA A 240 12.71 18.06 9.80
C ALA A 240 11.66 17.21 10.55
N ASN A 241 11.31 16.02 10.05
CA ASN A 241 10.22 15.19 10.63
C ASN A 241 10.66 13.80 11.11
N CYS A 242 11.95 13.44 10.98
CA CYS A 242 12.44 12.13 11.39
C CYS A 242 12.04 11.75 12.82
N ASP A 243 12.15 12.68 13.77
CA ASP A 243 11.81 12.41 15.19
C ASP A 243 10.31 12.13 15.37
N SER A 244 9.46 12.91 14.71
CA SER A 244 8.00 12.72 14.77
C SER A 244 7.57 11.40 14.15
N ILE A 245 8.05 11.12 12.93
CA ILE A 245 7.59 9.98 12.11
C ILE A 245 8.15 8.63 12.60
N SER A 246 9.19 8.64 13.44
CA SER A 246 9.82 7.45 14.04
C SER A 246 9.43 7.23 15.50
N SER A 247 8.59 8.07 16.08
CA SER A 247 8.19 7.98 17.48
C SER A 247 7.23 6.81 17.74
N ASP A 248 7.20 6.30 18.97
CA ASP A 248 6.25 5.27 19.38
C ASP A 248 4.82 5.80 19.33
N GLU A 249 4.63 7.07 19.70
CA GLU A 249 3.34 7.76 19.65
C GLU A 249 2.78 7.80 18.24
N PHE A 250 3.63 8.03 17.23
CA PHE A 250 3.21 8.01 15.83
C PHE A 250 2.83 6.60 15.37
N TYR A 251 3.61 5.58 15.73
CA TYR A 251 3.28 4.20 15.40
C TYR A 251 1.97 3.74 16.06
N ASP A 252 1.76 4.08 17.34
CA ASP A 252 0.53 3.77 18.05
C ASP A 252 -0.66 4.52 17.45
N TRP A 253 -0.48 5.77 17.07
CA TRP A 253 -1.49 6.56 16.35
C TRP A 253 -1.86 5.90 15.01
N LEU A 254 -0.91 5.41 14.22
CA LEU A 254 -1.19 4.69 12.98
C LEU A 254 -2.06 3.45 13.23
N VAL A 255 -1.71 2.66 14.23
CA VAL A 255 -2.48 1.46 14.63
C VAL A 255 -3.88 1.84 15.07
N ASP A 256 -4.02 2.85 15.92
CA ASP A 256 -5.31 3.33 16.43
C ASP A 256 -6.22 3.89 15.32
N LYS A 257 -5.65 4.54 14.30
CA LYS A 257 -6.40 5.02 13.13
C LYS A 257 -6.87 3.89 12.21
N GLY A 258 -6.37 2.67 12.37
CA GLY A 258 -6.75 1.52 11.53
C GLY A 258 -5.81 1.29 10.34
N VAL A 259 -4.63 1.91 10.35
CA VAL A 259 -3.61 1.69 9.31
C VAL A 259 -3.09 0.26 9.36
N LEU A 260 -3.01 -0.41 8.21
CA LEU A 260 -2.58 -1.80 8.10
C LEU A 260 -1.13 -1.92 7.59
N PHE A 261 -0.67 -0.98 6.80
CA PHE A 261 0.70 -0.93 6.30
C PHE A 261 1.23 0.50 6.21
N ALA A 262 2.55 0.66 6.31
CA ALA A 262 3.23 1.93 6.20
C ALA A 262 4.46 1.80 5.30
N TRP A 263 4.52 2.62 4.26
CA TRP A 263 5.68 2.74 3.40
C TRP A 263 6.44 4.01 3.73
N TYR A 264 7.72 3.84 4.12
CA TYR A 264 8.64 4.92 4.41
C TYR A 264 9.56 5.16 3.23
N PHE A 265 9.65 6.41 2.82
CA PHE A 265 10.55 6.88 1.76
C PHE A 265 11.42 8.00 2.32
N HIS A 266 12.72 7.97 2.08
CA HIS A 266 13.53 9.13 2.40
C HIS A 266 13.32 10.23 1.35
N TYR A 267 13.36 11.47 1.81
CA TYR A 267 13.28 12.61 0.91
C TYR A 267 14.51 12.68 0.01
N MET A 268 14.28 12.79 -1.28
CA MET A 268 15.29 13.05 -2.30
C MET A 268 15.02 14.43 -2.93
N PRO A 269 16.03 15.33 -2.99
CA PRO A 269 15.90 16.67 -3.55
C PRO A 269 15.93 16.59 -5.09
N VAL A 270 14.83 16.18 -5.69
CA VAL A 270 14.64 16.02 -7.15
C VAL A 270 13.64 17.04 -7.64
N GLY A 271 13.83 17.51 -8.87
CA GLY A 271 12.93 18.47 -9.53
C GLY A 271 13.25 19.94 -9.23
N ASN A 272 12.52 20.84 -9.89
CA ASN A 272 12.78 22.29 -9.81
C ASN A 272 12.49 22.88 -8.42
N ASP A 273 11.53 22.30 -7.68
CA ASP A 273 11.13 22.74 -6.35
C ASP A 273 11.87 21.97 -5.24
N ALA A 274 13.00 21.34 -5.57
CA ALA A 274 13.83 20.61 -4.62
C ALA A 274 14.30 21.50 -3.47
N VAL A 275 14.22 21.00 -2.25
CA VAL A 275 14.66 21.67 -1.01
C VAL A 275 15.77 20.83 -0.37
N PRO A 276 17.06 21.03 -0.71
CA PRO A 276 18.16 20.20 -0.22
C PRO A 276 18.24 20.10 1.31
N GLN A 277 17.77 21.12 2.03
CA GLN A 277 17.75 21.18 3.49
C GLN A 277 16.83 20.13 4.12
N LEU A 278 15.85 19.61 3.36
CA LEU A 278 14.97 18.54 3.81
C LEU A 278 15.60 17.15 3.70
N MET A 279 16.77 17.04 3.09
CA MET A 279 17.45 15.75 2.95
C MET A 279 17.86 15.21 4.33
N PRO A 280 17.48 13.99 4.70
CA PRO A 280 17.88 13.41 5.98
C PRO A 280 19.39 13.19 6.02
N THR A 281 19.99 13.41 7.17
CA THR A 281 21.41 13.11 7.41
C THR A 281 21.65 11.59 7.42
N PRO A 282 22.91 11.11 7.25
CA PRO A 282 23.21 9.69 7.39
C PRO A 282 22.76 9.10 8.72
N ALA A 283 22.96 9.83 9.84
CA ALA A 283 22.53 9.39 11.17
C ALA A 283 20.99 9.27 11.28
N GLN A 284 20.25 10.20 10.67
CA GLN A 284 18.78 10.11 10.60
C GLN A 284 18.31 8.93 9.74
N ARG A 285 18.98 8.61 8.64
CA ARG A 285 18.67 7.43 7.83
C ARG A 285 18.92 6.13 8.61
N GLU A 286 20.03 6.03 9.32
CA GLU A 286 20.35 4.89 10.21
C GLU A 286 19.31 4.74 11.32
N MET A 287 18.95 5.85 11.99
CA MET A 287 17.88 5.86 12.97
C MET A 287 16.54 5.35 12.37
N MET A 288 16.15 5.85 11.20
CA MET A 288 14.91 5.43 10.55
C MET A 288 14.93 3.93 10.20
N TYR A 289 16.05 3.41 9.71
CA TYR A 289 16.25 1.98 9.47
C TYR A 289 15.95 1.14 10.72
N ASP A 290 16.53 1.53 11.86
CA ASP A 290 16.32 0.83 13.13
C ASP A 290 14.87 0.98 13.62
N ARG A 291 14.29 2.17 13.51
CA ARG A 291 12.93 2.47 13.99
C ARG A 291 11.86 1.78 13.16
N VAL A 292 11.98 1.72 11.83
CA VAL A 292 11.03 0.96 10.99
C VAL A 292 11.10 -0.54 11.29
N ARG A 293 12.29 -1.09 11.52
CA ARG A 293 12.47 -2.48 11.95
C ARG A 293 11.91 -2.74 13.35
N TYR A 294 12.10 -1.80 14.28
CA TYR A 294 11.48 -1.86 15.59
C TYR A 294 9.94 -1.87 15.47
N CYS A 295 9.35 -0.95 14.70
CA CYS A 295 7.91 -0.93 14.45
C CYS A 295 7.41 -2.28 13.91
N ARG A 296 8.09 -2.83 12.91
CA ARG A 296 7.76 -4.12 12.30
C ARG A 296 7.78 -5.28 13.30
N ARG A 297 8.63 -5.22 14.33
CA ARG A 297 8.75 -6.27 15.36
C ARG A 297 7.80 -6.11 16.53
N THR A 298 7.31 -4.90 16.80
CA THR A 298 6.60 -4.59 18.04
C THR A 298 5.17 -4.11 17.86
N LYS A 299 4.81 -3.65 16.65
CA LYS A 299 3.48 -3.11 16.36
C LYS A 299 2.75 -3.99 15.33
N PRO A 300 1.42 -4.17 15.43
CA PRO A 300 0.63 -4.91 14.44
C PRO A 300 0.43 -4.06 13.18
N LEU A 301 1.53 -3.72 12.50
CA LEU A 301 1.62 -2.85 11.35
C LEU A 301 2.70 -3.38 10.38
N PHE A 302 2.37 -3.53 9.11
CA PHE A 302 3.34 -3.93 8.10
C PHE A 302 4.13 -2.70 7.62
N ALA A 303 5.30 -2.46 8.21
CA ALA A 303 6.14 -1.31 7.89
C ALA A 303 7.26 -1.69 6.91
N ILE A 304 7.47 -0.88 5.87
CA ILE A 304 8.52 -1.04 4.84
C ILE A 304 9.30 0.27 4.77
N ASP A 305 10.63 0.19 4.82
CA ASP A 305 11.52 1.29 4.41
C ASP A 305 12.01 1.02 2.99
N PHE A 306 11.42 1.72 2.02
CA PHE A 306 11.56 1.38 0.59
C PHE A 306 13.02 1.37 0.13
N GLN A 307 13.84 2.31 0.59
CA GLN A 307 15.24 2.39 0.19
C GLN A 307 16.15 1.49 1.04
N ASN A 308 15.89 1.36 2.33
CA ASN A 308 16.77 0.61 3.22
C ASN A 308 16.47 -0.91 3.28
N ASP A 309 15.26 -1.34 2.93
CA ASP A 309 14.92 -2.78 2.87
C ASP A 309 15.36 -3.44 1.55
N GLY A 310 15.77 -2.66 0.56
CA GLY A 310 16.24 -3.14 -0.74
C GLY A 310 17.77 -3.29 -0.87
N GLU A 311 18.52 -3.00 0.19
CA GLU A 311 19.99 -3.11 0.23
C GLU A 311 20.45 -4.45 0.80
#